data_08cb9a5290884d49484d0307949e7ab5
#
_entry.id   08cb9a5290884d49484d0307949e7ab5
#
_cell.length_a   1.000
_cell.length_b   1.000
_cell.length_c   1.000
_cell.angle_alpha   90.00
_cell.angle_beta   90.00
_cell.angle_gamma   90.00
#
_symmetry.space_group_name_H-M   'P 1'
#
loop_
_entity.id
_entity.type
_entity.pdbx_description
1 polymer ?
#
loop_
_entity_poly.entity_id
_entity_poly.type
_entity_poly.pdbx_seq_one_letter_code
_entity_poly.pdbx_strand_id
1 'polypeptide(L)'
;MITRGVYAAGLSVLNVDLSLDVSATVKHTESLIKSGLHGVFVFGSTGQSQNLSNFDKKKFISKISSHKYKKQFYLGTGNNALYDNIDLINHGFSNDFETYLLMPPSYGHKTDQGVYDFYQKIISRFPKIKIIIYNFEKLSGYKFTVEFITRLAKDFPQNIIGVKDSSYNLYETLKIKNFLIFPGSEAKLLKGLEKGCGGIISAVTNLTHSLARKVFDDFNNKKEQTVNEKLIKVRETFDNYPLIPALHSFMSNEDEKYKNLLPPLTLLSEEKKQELLSKLKELDFLPKKNIAA
;
A
#
# COMPACT_ATOMS: atom_id res chain seq x y z
N MET A 1 16.33 4.32 -1.25
CA MET A 1 16.03 2.90 -1.59
C MET A 1 15.14 2.35 -0.49
N ILE A 2 14.14 1.52 -0.83
CA ILE A 2 13.28 0.86 0.16
C ILE A 2 14.09 -0.16 0.99
N THR A 3 13.74 -0.30 2.25
CA THR A 3 14.39 -1.19 3.23
C THR A 3 13.36 -2.08 3.92
N ARG A 4 13.80 -2.92 4.84
CA ARG A 4 12.90 -3.60 5.79
C ARG A 4 12.13 -2.56 6.59
N GLY A 5 10.84 -2.78 6.83
CA GLY A 5 10.04 -1.79 7.57
C GLY A 5 8.53 -2.02 7.50
N VAL A 6 7.81 -1.14 8.18
CA VAL A 6 6.35 -1.03 8.16
C VAL A 6 5.96 0.13 7.28
N TYR A 7 5.14 -0.15 6.27
CA TYR A 7 4.70 0.81 5.27
C TYR A 7 3.17 0.85 5.21
N ALA A 8 2.61 2.03 5.02
CA ALA A 8 1.20 2.15 4.69
C ALA A 8 1.00 2.07 3.16
N ALA A 9 -0.07 1.41 2.74
CA ALA A 9 -0.70 1.69 1.47
C ALA A 9 -1.64 2.89 1.71
N GLY A 10 -1.17 4.09 1.36
CA GLY A 10 -1.80 5.35 1.72
C GLY A 10 -3.20 5.53 1.12
N LEU A 11 -4.10 6.13 1.89
CA LEU A 11 -5.39 6.61 1.41
C LEU A 11 -5.20 7.84 0.52
N SER A 12 -6.09 7.99 -0.47
CA SER A 12 -6.26 9.24 -1.22
C SER A 12 -7.44 10.03 -0.64
N VAL A 13 -7.25 11.31 -0.38
CA VAL A 13 -8.31 12.23 0.03
C VAL A 13 -8.83 12.95 -1.20
N LEU A 14 -10.15 13.04 -1.34
CA LEU A 14 -10.80 13.60 -2.53
C LEU A 14 -11.57 14.88 -2.18
N ASN A 15 -11.60 15.78 -3.14
CA ASN A 15 -12.49 16.95 -3.13
C ASN A 15 -13.96 16.53 -3.30
N VAL A 16 -14.89 17.46 -3.14
CA VAL A 16 -16.33 17.23 -3.35
C VAL A 16 -16.64 16.85 -4.81
N ASP A 17 -15.86 17.35 -5.76
CA ASP A 17 -15.97 17.02 -7.19
C ASP A 17 -15.28 15.69 -7.55
N LEU A 18 -14.81 14.95 -6.56
CA LEU A 18 -14.10 13.69 -6.67
C LEU A 18 -12.70 13.76 -7.32
N SER A 19 -12.19 14.94 -7.62
CA SER A 19 -10.78 15.12 -7.97
C SER A 19 -9.89 14.85 -6.73
N LEU A 20 -8.62 14.53 -6.95
CA LEU A 20 -7.68 14.31 -5.83
C LEU A 20 -7.41 15.63 -5.09
N ASP A 21 -7.72 15.71 -3.79
CA ASP A 21 -7.17 16.76 -2.94
C ASP A 21 -5.69 16.46 -2.66
N VAL A 22 -4.85 17.01 -3.51
CA VAL A 22 -3.40 16.84 -3.43
C VAL A 22 -2.84 17.28 -2.08
N SER A 23 -3.31 18.41 -1.56
CA SER A 23 -2.80 18.98 -0.30
C SER A 23 -3.20 18.13 0.90
N ALA A 24 -4.46 17.68 0.96
CA ALA A 24 -4.93 16.82 2.04
C ALA A 24 -4.28 15.42 1.96
N THR A 25 -4.10 14.86 0.75
CA THR A 25 -3.40 13.57 0.58
C THR A 25 -1.93 13.65 0.97
N VAL A 26 -1.24 14.75 0.68
CA VAL A 26 0.15 14.98 1.17
C VAL A 26 0.18 15.08 2.69
N LYS A 27 -0.73 15.85 3.30
CA LYS A 27 -0.82 15.98 4.76
C LYS A 27 -1.10 14.63 5.43
N HIS A 28 -2.02 13.84 4.89
CA HIS A 28 -2.30 12.48 5.37
C HIS A 28 -1.05 11.60 5.32
N THR A 29 -0.38 11.55 4.17
CA THR A 29 0.84 10.75 3.98
C THR A 29 1.98 11.23 4.91
N GLU A 30 2.16 12.55 5.05
CA GLU A 30 3.14 13.13 5.97
C GLU A 30 2.85 12.75 7.43
N SER A 31 1.58 12.74 7.85
CA SER A 31 1.20 12.36 9.21
C SER A 31 1.59 10.91 9.53
N LEU A 32 1.40 9.99 8.58
CA LEU A 32 1.80 8.60 8.71
C LEU A 32 3.32 8.44 8.86
N ILE A 33 4.10 9.19 8.10
CA ILE A 33 5.56 9.20 8.21
C ILE A 33 5.98 9.75 9.58
N LYS A 34 5.39 10.86 10.02
CA LYS A 34 5.65 11.47 11.34
C LYS A 34 5.27 10.53 12.51
N SER A 35 4.27 9.67 12.30
CA SER A 35 3.89 8.65 13.29
C SER A 35 4.87 7.47 13.36
N GLY A 36 5.99 7.52 12.62
CA GLY A 36 7.08 6.58 12.69
C GLY A 36 7.06 5.48 11.64
N LEU A 37 6.18 5.52 10.63
CA LEU A 37 6.26 4.59 9.51
C LEU A 37 7.55 4.80 8.71
N HIS A 38 8.09 3.73 8.15
CA HIS A 38 9.28 3.78 7.30
C HIS A 38 9.02 4.45 5.95
N GLY A 39 7.74 4.52 5.55
CA GLY A 39 7.28 5.22 4.36
C GLY A 39 5.85 4.86 3.97
N VAL A 40 5.40 5.45 2.89
CA VAL A 40 4.03 5.27 2.38
C VAL A 40 4.06 5.00 0.89
N PHE A 41 3.36 3.95 0.48
CA PHE A 41 3.04 3.67 -0.91
C PHE A 41 1.75 4.40 -1.27
N VAL A 42 1.86 5.47 -2.05
CA VAL A 42 0.72 6.17 -2.61
C VAL A 42 0.29 5.54 -3.93
N PHE A 43 -0.96 5.70 -4.31
CA PHE A 43 -1.52 5.15 -5.55
C PHE A 43 -1.43 3.62 -5.67
N GLY A 44 -1.51 2.91 -4.53
CA GLY A 44 -1.94 1.53 -4.48
C GLY A 44 -3.47 1.41 -4.55
N SER A 45 -4.01 0.19 -4.44
CA SER A 45 -5.47 -0.05 -4.42
C SER A 45 -6.19 0.70 -3.29
N THR A 46 -5.58 0.80 -2.11
CA THR A 46 -6.10 1.54 -0.96
C THR A 46 -6.29 3.03 -1.27
N GLY A 47 -5.40 3.61 -2.06
CA GLY A 47 -5.50 4.98 -2.56
C GLY A 47 -6.39 5.13 -3.79
N GLN A 48 -7.25 4.16 -4.10
CA GLN A 48 -8.21 4.18 -5.22
C GLN A 48 -7.53 4.45 -6.58
N SER A 49 -6.28 4.04 -6.74
CA SER A 49 -5.44 4.42 -7.87
C SER A 49 -5.97 4.01 -9.25
N GLN A 50 -6.72 2.89 -9.32
CA GLN A 50 -7.32 2.45 -10.59
C GLN A 50 -8.45 3.37 -11.07
N ASN A 51 -9.03 4.15 -10.15
CA ASN A 51 -10.12 5.09 -10.42
C ASN A 51 -9.63 6.54 -10.51
N LEU A 52 -8.37 6.83 -10.14
CA LEU A 52 -7.76 8.16 -10.24
C LEU A 52 -7.15 8.39 -11.62
N SER A 53 -7.29 9.60 -12.14
CA SER A 53 -6.67 10.02 -13.40
C SER A 53 -5.13 10.12 -13.25
N ASN A 54 -4.39 9.88 -14.34
CA ASN A 54 -2.96 10.17 -14.39
C ASN A 54 -2.68 11.66 -14.16
N PHE A 55 -3.58 12.53 -14.56
CA PHE A 55 -3.47 13.97 -14.33
C PHE A 55 -3.37 14.32 -12.85
N ASP A 56 -4.25 13.76 -12.01
CA ASP A 56 -4.22 13.98 -10.57
C ASP A 56 -3.00 13.34 -9.90
N LYS A 57 -2.64 12.11 -10.32
CA LYS A 57 -1.43 11.44 -9.84
C LYS A 57 -0.17 12.25 -10.14
N LYS A 58 -0.06 12.83 -11.34
CA LYS A 58 1.07 13.68 -11.74
C LYS A 58 1.14 14.98 -10.92
N LYS A 59 -0.01 15.63 -10.65
CA LYS A 59 -0.05 16.79 -9.76
C LYS A 59 0.51 16.46 -8.37
N PHE A 60 0.10 15.32 -7.81
CA PHE A 60 0.61 14.87 -6.52
C PHE A 60 2.12 14.61 -6.57
N ILE A 61 2.62 13.88 -7.58
CA ILE A 61 4.04 13.58 -7.74
C ILE A 61 4.86 14.89 -7.83
N SER A 62 4.42 15.85 -8.63
CA SER A 62 5.06 17.16 -8.73
C SER A 62 5.08 17.89 -7.38
N LYS A 63 3.99 17.80 -6.59
CA LYS A 63 3.90 18.43 -5.27
C LYS A 63 4.87 17.84 -4.26
N ILE A 64 5.11 16.52 -4.30
CA ILE A 64 6.02 15.86 -3.36
C ILE A 64 7.48 15.81 -3.83
N SER A 65 7.79 16.27 -5.03
CA SER A 65 9.15 16.22 -5.61
C SER A 65 10.20 16.99 -4.79
N SER A 66 9.79 18.07 -4.14
CA SER A 66 10.62 18.87 -3.23
C SER A 66 10.29 18.68 -1.74
N HIS A 67 9.44 17.69 -1.41
CA HIS A 67 9.00 17.48 -0.04
C HIS A 67 10.13 16.92 0.84
N LYS A 68 10.24 17.38 2.10
CA LYS A 68 11.31 16.95 3.04
C LYS A 68 11.35 15.43 3.28
N TYR A 69 10.21 14.75 3.16
CA TYR A 69 10.08 13.28 3.27
C TYR A 69 10.06 12.57 1.91
N LYS A 70 10.49 13.20 0.82
CA LYS A 70 10.48 12.64 -0.54
C LYS A 70 10.96 11.19 -0.59
N LYS A 71 12.03 10.87 0.13
CA LYS A 71 12.63 9.51 0.17
C LYS A 71 11.77 8.44 0.83
N GLN A 72 10.68 8.83 1.50
CA GLN A 72 9.73 7.93 2.17
C GLN A 72 8.39 7.80 1.42
N PHE A 73 8.24 8.49 0.29
CA PHE A 73 7.15 8.29 -0.64
C PHE A 73 7.54 7.28 -1.70
N TYR A 74 6.70 6.27 -1.90
CA TYR A 74 6.82 5.25 -2.93
C TYR A 74 5.58 5.29 -3.80
N LEU A 75 5.72 5.09 -5.11
CA LEU A 75 4.62 5.28 -6.04
C LEU A 75 4.04 3.94 -6.49
N GLY A 76 2.71 3.83 -6.52
CA GLY A 76 2.01 2.86 -7.35
C GLY A 76 1.54 3.51 -8.63
N THR A 77 1.22 2.73 -9.64
CA THR A 77 0.61 3.27 -10.86
C THR A 77 -0.90 3.01 -10.93
N GLY A 78 -1.32 1.80 -10.59
CA GLY A 78 -2.72 1.39 -10.58
C GLY A 78 -3.40 1.42 -11.95
N ASN A 79 -2.66 1.49 -13.04
CA ASN A 79 -3.20 1.59 -14.39
C ASN A 79 -3.29 0.23 -15.07
N ASN A 80 -4.33 0.02 -15.88
CA ASN A 80 -4.45 -1.16 -16.74
C ASN A 80 -3.68 -0.99 -18.06
N ALA A 81 -3.75 0.18 -18.68
CA ALA A 81 -3.07 0.46 -19.93
C ALA A 81 -1.55 0.55 -19.73
N LEU A 82 -0.78 -0.16 -20.57
CA LEU A 82 0.67 -0.14 -20.52
C LEU A 82 1.23 1.29 -20.69
N TYR A 83 0.70 2.04 -21.63
CA TYR A 83 1.18 3.40 -21.90
C TYR A 83 0.85 4.39 -20.80
N ASP A 84 -0.26 4.21 -20.08
CA ASP A 84 -0.59 5.02 -18.90
C ASP A 84 0.36 4.74 -17.73
N ASN A 85 0.81 3.48 -17.59
CA ASN A 85 1.89 3.13 -16.64
C ASN A 85 3.20 3.82 -17.04
N ILE A 86 3.60 3.70 -18.31
CA ILE A 86 4.83 4.31 -18.85
C ILE A 86 4.80 5.83 -18.67
N ASP A 87 3.68 6.49 -18.98
CA ASP A 87 3.50 7.93 -18.86
C ASP A 87 3.64 8.43 -17.41
N LEU A 88 2.99 7.72 -16.47
CA LEU A 88 3.09 8.06 -15.05
C LEU A 88 4.49 7.79 -14.48
N ILE A 89 5.11 6.67 -14.86
CA ILE A 89 6.49 6.33 -14.47
C ILE A 89 7.47 7.36 -15.02
N ASN A 90 7.32 7.77 -16.29
CA ASN A 90 8.16 8.81 -16.90
C ASN A 90 8.07 10.13 -16.12
N HIS A 91 6.86 10.56 -15.75
CA HIS A 91 6.67 11.74 -14.91
C HIS A 91 7.32 11.58 -13.53
N GLY A 92 7.22 10.40 -12.91
CA GLY A 92 7.87 10.12 -11.65
C GLY A 92 9.39 10.16 -11.75
N PHE A 93 9.98 9.58 -12.79
CA PHE A 93 11.43 9.65 -13.05
C PHE A 93 11.93 11.08 -13.25
N SER A 94 11.18 11.92 -13.97
CA SER A 94 11.49 13.35 -14.12
C SER A 94 11.44 14.13 -12.81
N ASN A 95 10.90 13.51 -11.75
CA ASN A 95 10.84 14.02 -10.38
C ASN A 95 11.67 13.16 -9.39
N ASP A 96 12.64 12.36 -9.89
CA ASP A 96 13.58 11.51 -9.14
C ASP A 96 12.89 10.45 -8.26
N PHE A 97 11.77 9.89 -8.70
CA PHE A 97 11.17 8.70 -8.10
C PHE A 97 11.51 7.47 -8.92
N GLU A 98 12.18 6.49 -8.30
CA GLU A 98 12.65 5.29 -8.99
C GLU A 98 11.96 4.01 -8.49
N THR A 99 11.28 4.04 -7.34
CA THR A 99 10.67 2.83 -6.73
C THR A 99 9.16 2.83 -6.91
N TYR A 100 8.65 1.75 -7.51
CA TYR A 100 7.24 1.61 -7.88
C TYR A 100 6.64 0.29 -7.38
N LEU A 101 5.39 0.36 -6.91
CA LEU A 101 4.53 -0.79 -6.69
C LEU A 101 3.72 -1.04 -7.95
N LEU A 102 3.99 -2.14 -8.64
CA LEU A 102 3.34 -2.48 -9.91
C LEU A 102 2.55 -3.78 -9.83
N MET A 103 1.27 -3.70 -10.19
CA MET A 103 0.38 -4.83 -10.39
C MET A 103 0.21 -5.08 -11.89
N PRO A 104 0.13 -6.32 -12.36
CA PRO A 104 -0.22 -6.56 -13.75
C PRO A 104 -1.64 -6.02 -14.05
N PRO A 105 -1.94 -5.68 -15.32
CA PRO A 105 -3.28 -5.23 -15.70
C PRO A 105 -4.37 -6.16 -15.20
N SER A 106 -5.46 -5.61 -14.65
CA SER A 106 -6.57 -6.42 -14.12
C SER A 106 -7.55 -6.86 -15.21
N TYR A 107 -7.61 -6.14 -16.33
CA TYR A 107 -8.50 -6.46 -17.43
C TYR A 107 -7.89 -7.47 -18.40
N GLY A 108 -8.72 -8.41 -18.89
CA GLY A 108 -8.36 -9.42 -19.88
C GLY A 108 -7.75 -10.71 -19.29
N HIS A 109 -7.66 -11.73 -20.15
CA HIS A 109 -7.00 -13.00 -19.82
C HIS A 109 -5.49 -12.80 -19.69
N LYS A 110 -4.88 -13.46 -18.74
CA LYS A 110 -3.45 -13.34 -18.43
C LYS A 110 -2.76 -14.68 -18.52
N THR A 111 -1.60 -14.68 -19.16
CA THR A 111 -0.64 -15.78 -19.17
C THR A 111 0.65 -15.32 -18.49
N ASP A 112 1.46 -16.23 -18.00
CA ASP A 112 2.77 -15.90 -17.43
C ASP A 112 3.62 -15.11 -18.42
N GLN A 113 3.59 -15.48 -19.71
CA GLN A 113 4.34 -14.75 -20.74
C GLN A 113 3.82 -13.33 -20.92
N GLY A 114 2.50 -13.11 -20.98
CA GLY A 114 1.93 -11.77 -21.10
C GLY A 114 2.25 -10.87 -19.89
N VAL A 115 2.23 -11.44 -18.68
CA VAL A 115 2.65 -10.72 -17.47
C VAL A 115 4.15 -10.45 -17.48
N TYR A 116 4.98 -11.40 -17.93
CA TYR A 116 6.42 -11.18 -18.11
C TYR A 116 6.69 -10.02 -19.08
N ASP A 117 6.05 -10.04 -20.25
CA ASP A 117 6.20 -8.99 -21.26
C ASP A 117 5.80 -7.61 -20.76
N PHE A 118 4.77 -7.53 -19.93
CA PHE A 118 4.36 -6.27 -19.28
C PHE A 118 5.50 -5.67 -18.43
N TYR A 119 6.12 -6.47 -17.55
CA TYR A 119 7.26 -6.01 -16.75
C TYR A 119 8.48 -5.71 -17.61
N GLN A 120 8.79 -6.57 -18.58
CA GLN A 120 9.91 -6.37 -19.48
C GLN A 120 9.80 -5.07 -20.27
N LYS A 121 8.61 -4.74 -20.82
CA LYS A 121 8.37 -3.49 -21.55
C LYS A 121 8.63 -2.25 -20.70
N ILE A 122 8.19 -2.26 -19.44
CA ILE A 122 8.42 -1.16 -18.51
C ILE A 122 9.91 -1.07 -18.15
N ILE A 123 10.56 -2.18 -17.81
CA ILE A 123 11.98 -2.22 -17.43
C ILE A 123 12.87 -1.76 -18.59
N SER A 124 12.60 -2.22 -19.82
CA SER A 124 13.34 -1.81 -21.00
C SER A 124 13.26 -0.30 -21.27
N ARG A 125 12.12 0.32 -20.94
CA ARG A 125 11.95 1.77 -21.07
C ARG A 125 12.62 2.56 -19.94
N PHE A 126 12.69 1.95 -18.73
CA PHE A 126 13.24 2.57 -17.53
C PHE A 126 14.26 1.64 -16.85
N PRO A 127 15.51 1.53 -17.37
CA PRO A 127 16.48 0.54 -16.86
C PRO A 127 16.87 0.73 -15.38
N LYS A 128 16.67 1.92 -14.81
CA LYS A 128 16.94 2.21 -13.40
C LYS A 128 15.77 1.96 -12.46
N ILE A 129 14.58 1.60 -12.99
CA ILE A 129 13.38 1.40 -12.18
C ILE A 129 13.60 0.31 -11.12
N LYS A 130 13.04 0.52 -9.93
CA LYS A 130 12.95 -0.46 -8.85
C LYS A 130 11.49 -0.84 -8.66
N ILE A 131 11.18 -2.10 -8.81
CA ILE A 131 9.80 -2.60 -8.79
C ILE A 131 9.61 -3.51 -7.59
N ILE A 132 8.59 -3.19 -6.79
CA ILE A 132 7.92 -4.12 -5.87
C ILE A 132 6.72 -4.68 -6.65
N ILE A 133 6.74 -5.95 -6.98
CA ILE A 133 5.61 -6.63 -7.64
C ILE A 133 4.43 -6.62 -6.68
N TYR A 134 3.24 -6.33 -7.18
CA TYR A 134 2.02 -6.40 -6.36
C TYR A 134 1.24 -7.68 -6.71
N ASN A 135 1.37 -8.68 -5.85
CA ASN A 135 0.61 -9.93 -5.91
C ASN A 135 -0.70 -9.77 -5.15
N PHE A 136 -1.78 -9.57 -5.89
CA PHE A 136 -3.13 -9.52 -5.34
C PHE A 136 -4.13 -10.10 -6.35
N GLU A 137 -4.30 -11.42 -6.31
CA GLU A 137 -5.12 -12.19 -7.24
C GLU A 137 -6.57 -11.67 -7.32
N LYS A 138 -7.19 -11.35 -6.18
CA LYS A 138 -8.57 -10.83 -6.13
C LYS A 138 -8.78 -9.54 -6.94
N LEU A 139 -7.75 -8.72 -7.11
CA LEU A 139 -7.84 -7.48 -7.88
C LEU A 139 -7.31 -7.64 -9.30
N SER A 140 -6.18 -8.34 -9.47
CA SER A 140 -5.54 -8.47 -10.77
C SER A 140 -6.12 -9.61 -11.61
N GLY A 141 -6.80 -10.58 -11.00
CA GLY A 141 -7.18 -11.83 -11.66
C GLY A 141 -5.97 -12.68 -12.10
N TYR A 142 -4.80 -12.43 -11.46
CA TYR A 142 -3.57 -13.19 -11.75
C TYR A 142 -2.86 -13.52 -10.44
N LYS A 143 -2.53 -14.79 -10.25
CA LYS A 143 -1.82 -15.30 -9.08
C LYS A 143 -0.37 -15.59 -9.45
N PHE A 144 0.55 -14.86 -8.86
CA PHE A 144 1.97 -15.15 -9.03
C PHE A 144 2.35 -16.45 -8.31
N THR A 145 3.13 -17.28 -8.99
CA THR A 145 3.76 -18.45 -8.39
C THR A 145 5.17 -18.13 -7.90
N VAL A 146 5.72 -19.00 -7.04
CA VAL A 146 7.11 -18.89 -6.55
C VAL A 146 8.08 -18.94 -7.73
N GLU A 147 7.84 -19.85 -8.68
CA GLU A 147 8.67 -20.08 -9.87
C GLU A 147 8.69 -18.83 -10.74
N PHE A 148 7.51 -18.22 -10.96
CA PHE A 148 7.41 -17.06 -11.84
C PHE A 148 8.05 -15.80 -11.22
N ILE A 149 7.85 -15.55 -9.92
CA ILE A 149 8.57 -14.45 -9.22
C ILE A 149 10.08 -14.70 -9.26
N THR A 150 10.53 -15.94 -9.05
CA THR A 150 11.95 -16.29 -9.10
C THR A 150 12.54 -16.04 -10.48
N ARG A 151 11.81 -16.39 -11.56
CA ARG A 151 12.20 -16.08 -12.94
C ARG A 151 12.34 -14.58 -13.15
N LEU A 152 11.32 -13.77 -12.79
CA LEU A 152 11.37 -12.32 -12.94
C LEU A 152 12.55 -11.69 -12.18
N ALA A 153 12.78 -12.12 -10.93
CA ALA A 153 13.88 -11.60 -10.11
C ALA A 153 15.26 -12.02 -10.68
N LYS A 154 15.37 -13.22 -11.28
CA LYS A 154 16.59 -13.70 -11.93
C LYS A 154 16.88 -12.93 -13.23
N ASP A 155 15.87 -12.71 -14.05
CA ASP A 155 16.03 -12.05 -15.35
C ASP A 155 16.21 -10.52 -15.22
N PHE A 156 15.63 -9.92 -14.17
CA PHE A 156 15.72 -8.48 -13.88
C PHE A 156 16.24 -8.16 -12.46
N PRO A 157 17.43 -8.64 -12.07
CA PRO A 157 17.90 -8.60 -10.68
C PRO A 157 18.13 -7.18 -10.15
N GLN A 158 18.34 -6.22 -11.05
CA GLN A 158 18.50 -4.81 -10.66
C GLN A 158 17.19 -4.05 -10.56
N ASN A 159 16.09 -4.60 -11.09
CA ASN A 159 14.81 -3.94 -11.22
C ASN A 159 13.74 -4.55 -10.30
N ILE A 160 13.59 -5.88 -10.32
CA ILE A 160 12.61 -6.59 -9.50
C ILE A 160 13.21 -6.86 -8.12
N ILE A 161 12.92 -5.96 -7.16
CA ILE A 161 13.59 -5.92 -5.85
C ILE A 161 12.73 -6.46 -4.71
N GLY A 162 11.47 -6.79 -4.97
CA GLY A 162 10.59 -7.32 -3.93
C GLY A 162 9.18 -7.61 -4.42
N VAL A 163 8.36 -8.08 -3.49
CA VAL A 163 6.94 -8.35 -3.69
C VAL A 163 6.11 -7.88 -2.49
N LYS A 164 4.99 -7.22 -2.77
CA LYS A 164 3.88 -7.07 -1.82
C LYS A 164 2.94 -8.24 -2.05
N ASP A 165 2.81 -9.12 -1.06
CA ASP A 165 1.99 -10.33 -1.14
C ASP A 165 0.67 -10.16 -0.38
N SER A 166 -0.38 -9.77 -1.11
CA SER A 166 -1.75 -9.66 -0.60
C SER A 166 -2.61 -10.90 -0.93
N SER A 167 -2.06 -11.86 -1.67
CA SER A 167 -2.65 -13.18 -1.90
C SER A 167 -2.17 -14.20 -0.86
N TYR A 168 -1.14 -13.86 -0.08
CA TYR A 168 -0.55 -14.65 1.01
C TYR A 168 -0.04 -16.04 0.61
N ASN A 169 0.25 -16.25 -0.66
CA ASN A 169 0.77 -17.52 -1.18
C ASN A 169 2.29 -17.55 -1.37
N LEU A 170 2.96 -16.43 -1.16
CA LEU A 170 4.41 -16.28 -1.39
C LEU A 170 5.21 -16.05 -0.11
N TYR A 171 4.69 -15.30 0.87
CA TYR A 171 5.47 -14.76 1.98
C TYR A 171 6.10 -15.82 2.90
N GLU A 172 5.54 -17.03 2.96
CA GLU A 172 6.08 -18.13 3.76
C GLU A 172 7.12 -18.97 3.01
N THR A 173 6.99 -19.06 1.68
CA THR A 173 7.72 -20.02 0.84
C THR A 173 8.76 -19.40 -0.07
N LEU A 174 8.53 -18.17 -0.55
CA LEU A 174 9.45 -17.48 -1.45
C LEU A 174 10.77 -17.17 -0.74
N LYS A 175 11.89 -17.60 -1.33
CA LYS A 175 13.24 -17.35 -0.82
C LYS A 175 14.16 -16.90 -1.95
N ILE A 176 14.41 -15.61 -2.03
CA ILE A 176 15.32 -14.99 -3.02
C ILE A 176 16.29 -14.09 -2.25
N LYS A 177 17.58 -14.25 -2.50
CA LYS A 177 18.62 -13.43 -1.86
C LYS A 177 18.47 -11.96 -2.22
N ASN A 178 18.57 -11.07 -1.23
CA ASN A 178 18.44 -9.61 -1.38
C ASN A 178 17.08 -9.15 -1.97
N PHE A 179 16.02 -9.90 -1.72
CA PHE A 179 14.69 -9.62 -2.21
C PHE A 179 13.74 -9.34 -1.04
N LEU A 180 12.95 -8.28 -1.13
CA LEU A 180 12.06 -7.85 -0.05
C LEU A 180 10.65 -8.44 -0.24
N ILE A 181 10.16 -9.12 0.77
CA ILE A 181 8.81 -9.66 0.79
C ILE A 181 8.00 -8.92 1.84
N PHE A 182 6.84 -8.41 1.45
CA PHE A 182 5.93 -7.66 2.31
C PHE A 182 4.52 -8.26 2.26
N PRO A 183 4.10 -9.05 3.26
CA PRO A 183 2.69 -9.39 3.41
C PRO A 183 1.80 -8.12 3.42
N GLY A 184 0.59 -8.26 2.87
CA GLY A 184 -0.37 -7.14 2.76
C GLY A 184 -1.29 -6.98 3.97
N SER A 185 -0.95 -7.52 5.13
CA SER A 185 -1.81 -7.52 6.32
C SER A 185 -1.01 -7.46 7.61
N GLU A 186 -1.50 -6.70 8.57
CA GLU A 186 -1.00 -6.61 9.93
C GLU A 186 -1.02 -7.97 10.64
N ALA A 187 -2.05 -8.78 10.39
CA ALA A 187 -2.15 -10.13 10.94
C ALA A 187 -1.03 -11.09 10.49
N LYS A 188 -0.28 -10.69 9.47
CA LYS A 188 0.86 -11.45 8.95
C LYS A 188 2.23 -10.82 9.30
N LEU A 189 2.25 -9.71 10.06
CA LEU A 189 3.48 -8.98 10.33
C LEU A 189 4.48 -9.84 11.11
N LEU A 190 4.13 -10.27 12.30
CA LEU A 190 5.05 -11.03 13.18
C LEU A 190 5.48 -12.34 12.52
N LYS A 191 4.52 -13.15 12.06
CA LYS A 191 4.82 -14.41 11.35
C LYS A 191 5.70 -14.18 10.10
N GLY A 192 5.42 -13.11 9.35
CA GLY A 192 6.24 -12.74 8.19
C GLY A 192 7.67 -12.43 8.58
N LEU A 193 7.90 -11.66 9.64
CA LEU A 193 9.23 -11.33 10.15
C LEU A 193 9.99 -12.59 10.58
N GLU A 194 9.34 -13.53 11.27
CA GLU A 194 9.89 -14.85 11.65
C GLU A 194 10.29 -15.68 10.41
N LYS A 195 9.57 -15.54 9.31
CA LYS A 195 9.88 -16.18 8.01
C LYS A 195 10.92 -15.43 7.18
N GLY A 196 11.42 -14.28 7.67
CA GLY A 196 12.44 -13.47 7.00
C GLY A 196 11.90 -12.41 6.06
N CYS A 197 10.59 -12.13 6.08
CA CYS A 197 10.00 -11.01 5.33
C CYS A 197 10.58 -9.66 5.77
N GLY A 198 10.50 -8.67 4.89
CA GLY A 198 10.99 -7.33 5.13
C GLY A 198 10.14 -6.51 6.11
N GLY A 199 8.92 -6.89 6.35
CA GLY A 199 7.91 -6.17 7.13
C GLY A 199 6.55 -6.27 6.44
N ILE A 200 5.75 -5.20 6.42
CA ILE A 200 4.44 -5.18 5.72
C ILE A 200 4.26 -3.91 4.87
N ILE A 201 3.40 -4.02 3.85
CA ILE A 201 2.78 -2.88 3.15
C ILE A 201 1.27 -3.09 3.24
N SER A 202 0.59 -2.38 4.15
CA SER A 202 -0.81 -2.67 4.45
C SER A 202 -1.71 -1.44 4.43
N ALA A 203 -3.01 -1.67 4.23
CA ALA A 203 -4.03 -0.63 4.20
C ALA A 203 -4.39 -0.14 5.62
N VAL A 204 -4.53 -1.07 6.59
CA VAL A 204 -4.96 -0.70 7.94
C VAL A 204 -3.83 -0.01 8.71
N THR A 205 -2.58 -0.04 8.24
CA THR A 205 -1.49 0.79 8.77
C THR A 205 -1.73 2.30 8.65
N ASN A 206 -2.69 2.75 7.84
CA ASN A 206 -3.18 4.14 7.92
C ASN A 206 -3.73 4.49 9.32
N LEU A 207 -4.13 3.49 10.09
CA LEU A 207 -4.70 3.64 11.43
C LEU A 207 -3.83 2.96 12.51
N THR A 208 -3.28 1.79 12.21
CA THR A 208 -2.54 0.94 13.16
C THR A 208 -1.03 1.20 13.17
N HIS A 209 -0.58 2.30 12.54
CA HIS A 209 0.84 2.62 12.37
C HIS A 209 1.69 2.42 13.63
N SER A 210 1.26 2.92 14.79
CA SER A 210 2.00 2.82 16.05
C SER A 210 2.07 1.39 16.58
N LEU A 211 0.96 0.62 16.49
CA LEU A 211 0.93 -0.79 16.87
C LEU A 211 1.83 -1.64 15.97
N ALA A 212 1.69 -1.47 14.65
CA ALA A 212 2.49 -2.22 13.69
C ALA A 212 3.98 -1.87 13.79
N ARG A 213 4.31 -0.59 14.04
CA ARG A 213 5.68 -0.16 14.27
C ARG A 213 6.25 -0.79 15.55
N LYS A 214 5.48 -0.83 16.64
CA LYS A 214 5.92 -1.45 17.88
C LYS A 214 6.20 -2.96 17.71
N VAL A 215 5.31 -3.70 17.03
CA VAL A 215 5.54 -5.13 16.73
C VAL A 215 6.85 -5.31 15.94
N PHE A 216 7.08 -4.50 14.92
CA PHE A 216 8.29 -4.56 14.11
C PHE A 216 9.55 -4.25 14.91
N ASP A 217 9.53 -3.20 15.73
CA ASP A 217 10.67 -2.78 16.53
C ASP A 217 10.97 -3.79 17.65
N ASP A 218 9.95 -4.31 18.34
CA ASP A 218 10.11 -5.32 19.39
C ASP A 218 10.72 -6.62 18.80
N PHE A 219 10.28 -7.05 17.63
CA PHE A 219 10.86 -8.20 16.93
C PHE A 219 12.36 -7.99 16.63
N ASN A 220 12.70 -6.86 16.00
CA ASN A 220 14.09 -6.58 15.64
C ASN A 220 15.01 -6.39 16.85
N ASN A 221 14.46 -5.89 17.97
CA ASN A 221 15.17 -5.71 19.23
C ASN A 221 15.07 -6.93 20.15
N LYS A 222 14.50 -8.06 19.71
CA LYS A 222 14.28 -9.29 20.48
C LYS A 222 13.54 -9.06 21.80
N LYS A 223 12.57 -8.14 21.79
CA LYS A 223 11.69 -7.83 22.91
C LYS A 223 10.40 -8.64 22.84
N GLU A 224 9.73 -8.77 23.98
CA GLU A 224 8.42 -9.40 24.09
C GLU A 224 7.37 -8.67 23.24
N GLN A 225 6.50 -9.43 22.60
CA GLN A 225 5.42 -8.93 21.73
C GLN A 225 4.15 -8.59 22.54
N THR A 226 4.09 -7.39 23.08
CA THR A 226 2.99 -6.98 23.98
C THR A 226 1.74 -6.46 23.26
N VAL A 227 1.83 -6.12 21.96
CA VAL A 227 0.72 -5.49 21.22
C VAL A 227 0.31 -6.25 19.94
N ASN A 228 0.98 -7.36 19.63
CA ASN A 228 0.71 -8.09 18.38
C ASN A 228 -0.72 -8.66 18.33
N GLU A 229 -1.23 -9.18 19.44
CA GLU A 229 -2.60 -9.71 19.51
C GLU A 229 -3.63 -8.60 19.25
N LYS A 230 -3.46 -7.44 19.87
CA LYS A 230 -4.32 -6.26 19.62
C LYS A 230 -4.25 -5.83 18.16
N LEU A 231 -3.05 -5.78 17.57
CA LEU A 231 -2.85 -5.45 16.16
C LEU A 231 -3.63 -6.39 15.24
N ILE A 232 -3.55 -7.70 15.49
CA ILE A 232 -4.28 -8.73 14.74
C ILE A 232 -5.78 -8.51 14.86
N LYS A 233 -6.31 -8.38 16.08
CA LYS A 233 -7.76 -8.19 16.31
C LYS A 233 -8.31 -6.93 15.63
N VAL A 234 -7.58 -5.82 15.69
CA VAL A 234 -7.96 -4.59 14.99
C VAL A 234 -7.99 -4.83 13.47
N ARG A 235 -6.98 -5.50 12.92
CA ARG A 235 -6.96 -5.84 11.48
C ARG A 235 -8.15 -6.72 11.09
N GLU A 236 -8.42 -7.78 11.82
CA GLU A 236 -9.52 -8.72 11.58
C GLU A 236 -10.89 -8.04 11.68
N THR A 237 -11.04 -7.06 12.56
CA THR A 237 -12.24 -6.24 12.65
C THR A 237 -12.51 -5.52 11.32
N PHE A 238 -11.49 -4.92 10.70
CA PHE A 238 -11.62 -4.27 9.39
C PHE A 238 -11.85 -5.27 8.26
N ASP A 239 -11.32 -6.49 8.33
CA ASP A 239 -11.47 -7.52 7.30
C ASP A 239 -12.91 -8.03 7.14
N ASN A 240 -13.78 -7.77 8.11
CA ASN A 240 -15.22 -8.09 8.03
C ASN A 240 -16.02 -7.13 7.13
N TYR A 241 -15.39 -6.07 6.62
CA TYR A 241 -16.03 -5.03 5.80
C TYR A 241 -15.26 -4.83 4.49
N PRO A 242 -15.89 -4.22 3.45
CA PRO A 242 -15.15 -3.69 2.32
C PRO A 242 -14.09 -2.70 2.82
N LEU A 243 -12.81 -3.07 2.66
CA LEU A 243 -11.72 -2.47 3.44
C LEU A 243 -11.56 -0.95 3.21
N ILE A 244 -11.59 -0.49 1.95
CA ILE A 244 -11.43 0.94 1.64
C ILE A 244 -12.61 1.76 2.18
N PRO A 245 -13.89 1.37 1.92
CA PRO A 245 -15.05 1.96 2.58
C PRO A 245 -14.95 2.02 4.09
N ALA A 246 -14.50 0.94 4.74
CA ALA A 246 -14.38 0.90 6.21
C ALA A 246 -13.34 1.88 6.74
N LEU A 247 -12.17 1.98 6.09
CA LEU A 247 -11.13 2.95 6.46
C LEU A 247 -11.63 4.39 6.31
N HIS A 248 -12.26 4.71 5.18
CA HIS A 248 -12.82 6.03 4.93
C HIS A 248 -13.96 6.36 5.91
N SER A 249 -14.86 5.41 6.18
CA SER A 249 -15.94 5.58 7.16
C SER A 249 -15.41 5.81 8.58
N PHE A 250 -14.33 5.13 8.96
CA PHE A 250 -13.66 5.37 10.24
C PHE A 250 -13.03 6.77 10.31
N MET A 251 -12.23 7.14 9.30
CA MET A 251 -11.53 8.42 9.23
C MET A 251 -12.50 9.60 9.14
N SER A 252 -13.65 9.42 8.49
CA SER A 252 -14.66 10.48 8.34
C SER A 252 -15.34 10.91 9.65
N ASN A 253 -15.12 10.18 10.77
CA ASN A 253 -15.56 10.64 12.09
C ASN A 253 -14.69 11.78 12.64
N GLU A 254 -13.45 11.87 12.19
CA GLU A 254 -12.51 12.91 12.61
C GLU A 254 -12.44 14.06 11.60
N ASP A 255 -12.44 13.73 10.31
CA ASP A 255 -12.33 14.71 9.23
C ASP A 255 -13.28 14.33 8.07
N GLU A 256 -14.25 15.19 7.80
CA GLU A 256 -15.24 15.00 6.74
C GLU A 256 -14.64 14.84 5.34
N LYS A 257 -13.41 15.28 5.11
CA LYS A 257 -12.71 15.09 3.83
C LYS A 257 -12.59 13.63 3.41
N TYR A 258 -12.62 12.69 4.37
CA TYR A 258 -12.59 11.25 4.07
C TYR A 258 -13.94 10.68 3.63
N LYS A 259 -15.03 11.49 3.58
CA LYS A 259 -16.34 11.03 3.11
C LYS A 259 -16.41 10.77 1.62
N ASN A 260 -15.50 11.35 0.83
CA ASN A 260 -15.54 11.24 -0.62
C ASN A 260 -14.79 9.99 -1.10
N LEU A 261 -15.47 9.18 -1.89
CA LEU A 261 -14.95 7.98 -2.55
C LEU A 261 -15.27 8.02 -4.04
N LEU A 262 -14.35 7.48 -4.84
CA LEU A 262 -14.60 7.28 -6.27
C LEU A 262 -15.56 6.12 -6.50
N PRO A 263 -16.58 6.28 -7.33
CA PRO A 263 -17.41 5.16 -7.77
C PRO A 263 -16.55 4.03 -8.37
N PRO A 264 -16.91 2.75 -8.19
CA PRO A 264 -18.15 2.27 -7.57
C PRO A 264 -18.10 2.14 -6.03
N LEU A 265 -17.06 2.67 -5.37
CA LEU A 265 -16.96 2.60 -3.92
C LEU A 265 -17.95 3.57 -3.26
N THR A 266 -18.51 3.14 -2.13
CA THR A 266 -19.38 3.93 -1.26
C THR A 266 -18.95 3.75 0.20
N LEU A 267 -19.21 4.72 1.06
CA LEU A 267 -19.01 4.55 2.49
C LEU A 267 -19.87 3.38 3.02
N LEU A 268 -19.51 2.88 4.17
CA LEU A 268 -20.38 1.96 4.92
C LEU A 268 -21.72 2.65 5.23
N SER A 269 -22.80 1.87 5.31
CA SER A 269 -24.06 2.36 5.89
C SER A 269 -23.80 2.82 7.33
N GLU A 270 -24.62 3.74 7.84
CA GLU A 270 -24.45 4.23 9.21
C GLU A 270 -24.52 3.09 10.23
N GLU A 271 -25.39 2.10 10.02
CA GLU A 271 -25.47 0.89 10.84
C GLU A 271 -24.14 0.14 10.90
N LYS A 272 -23.56 -0.20 9.72
CA LYS A 272 -22.28 -0.92 9.65
C LYS A 272 -21.10 -0.09 10.19
N LYS A 273 -21.17 1.23 10.02
CA LYS A 273 -20.18 2.15 10.59
C LYS A 273 -20.23 2.11 12.11
N GLN A 274 -21.42 2.17 12.72
CA GLN A 274 -21.57 2.11 14.17
C GLN A 274 -21.16 0.74 14.72
N GLU A 275 -21.47 -0.34 14.01
CA GLU A 275 -20.99 -1.69 14.35
C GLU A 275 -19.46 -1.75 14.38
N LEU A 276 -18.80 -1.25 13.32
CA LEU A 276 -17.33 -1.16 13.25
C LEU A 276 -16.74 -0.39 14.43
N LEU A 277 -17.29 0.80 14.71
CA LEU A 277 -16.82 1.65 15.81
C LEU A 277 -17.01 1.00 17.17
N SER A 278 -18.13 0.30 17.41
CA SER A 278 -18.37 -0.44 18.66
C SER A 278 -17.33 -1.54 18.86
N LYS A 279 -17.07 -2.36 17.84
CA LYS A 279 -16.05 -3.42 17.90
C LYS A 279 -14.64 -2.89 18.14
N LEU A 280 -14.30 -1.76 17.52
CA LEU A 280 -13.01 -1.12 17.75
C LEU A 280 -12.90 -0.49 19.15
N LYS A 281 -14.00 0.01 19.70
CA LYS A 281 -14.06 0.50 21.08
C LYS A 281 -13.80 -0.61 22.10
N GLU A 282 -14.34 -1.81 21.89
CA GLU A 282 -14.07 -2.99 22.73
C GLU A 282 -12.59 -3.37 22.75
N LEU A 283 -11.86 -3.07 21.66
CA LEU A 283 -10.42 -3.27 21.54
C LEU A 283 -9.60 -2.08 22.08
N ASP A 284 -10.23 -1.09 22.69
CA ASP A 284 -9.60 0.18 23.07
C ASP A 284 -8.82 0.80 21.88
N PHE A 285 -9.46 0.77 20.70
CA PHE A 285 -8.93 1.31 19.46
C PHE A 285 -9.96 2.28 18.84
N LEU A 286 -9.99 3.49 19.39
CA LEU A 286 -10.79 4.58 18.84
C LEU A 286 -9.89 5.70 18.34
N PRO A 287 -10.39 6.52 17.40
CA PRO A 287 -9.74 7.76 17.06
C PRO A 287 -9.51 8.58 18.33
N LYS A 288 -8.28 9.00 18.59
CA LYS A 288 -8.05 10.07 19.57
C LYS A 288 -8.66 11.31 18.95
N LYS A 289 -9.77 11.80 19.49
CA LYS A 289 -10.24 13.15 19.17
C LYS A 289 -9.02 14.08 19.32
N ASN A 290 -8.58 14.68 18.22
CA ASN A 290 -7.63 15.78 18.32
C ASN A 290 -8.31 16.84 19.16
N ILE A 291 -7.96 16.89 20.45
CA ILE A 291 -8.22 18.06 21.27
C ILE A 291 -7.32 19.10 20.63
N ALA A 292 -7.93 19.94 19.79
CA ALA A 292 -7.27 21.10 19.23
C ALA A 292 -6.76 21.94 20.42
N ALA A 293 -5.44 21.98 20.58
CA ALA A 293 -4.77 22.97 21.38
C ALA A 293 -4.35 24.12 20.47
#